data_78c53db587eba3e92f7817e5959fd604
#
_entry.id   78c53db587eba3e92f7817e5959fd604
#
_cell.length_a   1.000
_cell.length_b   1.000
_cell.length_c   1.000
_cell.angle_alpha   90.00
_cell.angle_beta   90.00
_cell.angle_gamma   90.00
#
_symmetry.space_group_name_H-M   'P 1'
#
loop_
_entity.id
_entity.type
_entity.pdbx_description
1 polymer ?
#
loop_
_entity_poly.entity_id
_entity_poly.type
_entity_poly.pdbx_seq_one_letter_code
_entity_poly.pdbx_strand_id
1 'polypeptide(L)'
;MKLNAAAEMIPISWKEFAEPHPFVPIEQMEGFRDLFTDLKNWLRSITGFSGVSLQPNAGAQGEYAGLMVIRKYHLDRDEANRNICLIPSSAHGTNPASAQMTGMKVVVVNCDKEGNVDFNDLKLSLIHI
;
A
#
# COMPACT_ATOMS: atom_id res chain seq x y z
N MET A 1 10.46 -10.13 -8.52
CA MET A 1 9.95 -10.83 -9.70
C MET A 1 11.06 -11.66 -10.32
N LYS A 2 10.77 -12.89 -10.63
CA LYS A 2 11.84 -13.84 -10.96
C LYS A 2 11.71 -14.49 -12.33
N LEU A 3 10.53 -14.39 -12.93
CA LEU A 3 10.22 -15.05 -14.19
C LEU A 3 9.47 -14.08 -15.11
N ASN A 4 10.20 -13.13 -15.66
CA ASN A 4 9.66 -12.22 -16.68
C ASN A 4 10.11 -12.68 -18.06
N ALA A 5 9.25 -12.54 -19.06
CA ALA A 5 9.64 -12.75 -20.44
C ALA A 5 10.71 -11.72 -20.83
N ALA A 6 11.71 -12.16 -21.62
CA ALA A 6 12.77 -11.26 -22.06
C ALA A 6 12.23 -10.04 -22.83
N ALA A 7 11.17 -10.24 -23.62
CA ALA A 7 10.52 -9.16 -24.37
C ALA A 7 9.90 -8.08 -23.47
N GLU A 8 9.54 -8.41 -22.23
CA GLU A 8 9.00 -7.46 -21.24
C GLU A 8 10.13 -6.72 -20.53
N MET A 9 11.32 -7.35 -20.42
CA MET A 9 12.44 -6.79 -19.67
C MET A 9 13.36 -5.93 -20.53
N ILE A 10 13.56 -6.29 -21.80
CA ILE A 10 14.49 -5.59 -22.70
C ILE A 10 14.20 -4.09 -22.82
N PRO A 11 12.94 -3.63 -22.98
CA PRO A 11 12.65 -2.21 -23.13
C PRO A 11 13.12 -1.33 -21.97
N ILE A 12 13.16 -1.84 -20.74
CA ILE A 12 13.58 -1.05 -19.57
C ILE A 12 15.07 -0.69 -19.59
N SER A 13 15.88 -1.37 -20.42
CA SER A 13 17.29 -1.07 -20.59
C SER A 13 17.59 -0.14 -21.78
N TRP A 14 16.60 0.21 -22.58
CA TRP A 14 16.77 1.19 -23.66
C TRP A 14 16.99 2.58 -23.09
N LYS A 15 17.84 3.37 -23.72
CA LYS A 15 18.24 4.69 -23.24
C LYS A 15 17.06 5.61 -23.01
N GLU A 16 16.10 5.57 -23.91
CA GLU A 16 14.88 6.37 -23.88
C GLU A 16 14.02 6.10 -22.64
N PHE A 17 14.13 4.91 -22.05
CA PHE A 17 13.42 4.52 -20.83
C PHE A 17 14.30 4.55 -19.59
N ALA A 18 15.60 4.23 -19.71
CA ALA A 18 16.49 4.05 -18.57
C ALA A 18 17.22 5.33 -18.13
N GLU A 19 17.48 6.25 -19.06
CA GLU A 19 18.35 7.41 -18.82
C GLU A 19 17.64 8.75 -18.62
N PRO A 20 16.30 8.89 -18.71
CA PRO A 20 15.66 10.18 -18.43
C PRO A 20 15.93 10.64 -17.01
N HIS A 21 16.31 11.91 -16.86
CA HIS A 21 16.51 12.48 -15.54
C HIS A 21 15.18 12.58 -14.77
N PRO A 22 15.12 12.32 -13.45
CA PRO A 22 13.88 12.37 -12.67
C PRO A 22 13.15 13.73 -12.70
N PHE A 23 13.88 14.81 -12.96
CA PHE A 23 13.33 16.17 -13.09
C PHE A 23 13.30 16.70 -14.52
N VAL A 24 13.30 15.80 -15.51
CA VAL A 24 13.09 16.21 -16.91
C VAL A 24 11.70 16.85 -17.05
N PRO A 25 11.56 17.90 -17.86
CA PRO A 25 10.26 18.52 -18.13
C PRO A 25 9.25 17.49 -18.65
N ILE A 26 8.02 17.56 -18.14
CA ILE A 26 6.97 16.56 -18.42
C ILE A 26 6.64 16.44 -19.91
N GLU A 27 6.84 17.53 -20.65
CA GLU A 27 6.60 17.62 -22.09
C GLU A 27 7.56 16.73 -22.89
N GLN A 28 8.71 16.40 -22.29
CA GLN A 28 9.71 15.49 -22.90
C GLN A 28 9.44 14.03 -22.56
N MET A 29 8.43 13.76 -21.75
CA MET A 29 8.09 12.43 -21.21
C MET A 29 6.64 12.01 -21.50
N GLU A 30 6.11 12.42 -22.65
CA GLU A 30 4.71 12.16 -23.03
C GLU A 30 4.37 10.67 -23.00
N GLY A 31 5.22 9.82 -23.54
CA GLY A 31 5.00 8.37 -23.54
C GLY A 31 4.91 7.79 -22.12
N PHE A 32 5.75 8.24 -21.19
CA PHE A 32 5.63 7.82 -19.78
C PHE A 32 4.38 8.35 -19.10
N ARG A 33 3.99 9.58 -19.41
CA ARG A 33 2.75 10.19 -18.90
C ARG A 33 1.52 9.38 -19.33
N ASP A 34 1.49 9.00 -20.61
CA ASP A 34 0.39 8.20 -21.16
C ASP A 34 0.37 6.80 -20.54
N LEU A 35 1.53 6.15 -20.45
CA LEU A 35 1.68 4.85 -19.77
C LEU A 35 1.15 4.89 -18.33
N PHE A 36 1.53 5.91 -17.54
CA PHE A 36 1.09 6.04 -16.16
C PHE A 36 -0.40 6.36 -16.07
N THR A 37 -0.93 7.11 -17.01
CA THR A 37 -2.36 7.44 -17.07
C THR A 37 -3.18 6.19 -17.36
N ASP A 38 -2.79 5.42 -18.34
CA ASP A 38 -3.46 4.18 -18.71
C ASP A 38 -3.40 3.15 -17.59
N LEU A 39 -2.22 2.95 -16.99
CA LEU A 39 -2.06 2.04 -15.87
C LEU A 39 -2.95 2.44 -14.68
N LYS A 40 -3.00 3.72 -14.31
CA LYS A 40 -3.90 4.20 -13.25
C LYS A 40 -5.36 3.94 -13.58
N ASN A 41 -5.77 4.17 -14.83
CA ASN A 41 -7.14 3.93 -15.28
C ASN A 41 -7.51 2.44 -15.23
N TRP A 42 -6.61 1.58 -15.67
CA TRP A 42 -6.82 0.12 -15.59
C TRP A 42 -6.91 -0.34 -14.14
N LEU A 43 -6.01 0.10 -13.27
CA LEU A 43 -6.04 -0.24 -11.85
C LEU A 43 -7.32 0.26 -11.16
N ARG A 44 -7.78 1.47 -11.47
CA ARG A 44 -9.06 1.98 -10.98
C ARG A 44 -10.23 1.12 -11.43
N SER A 45 -10.24 0.72 -12.71
CA SER A 45 -11.29 -0.14 -13.26
C SER A 45 -11.32 -1.52 -12.61
N ILE A 46 -10.14 -2.12 -12.36
CA ILE A 46 -10.02 -3.45 -11.76
C ILE A 46 -10.41 -3.44 -10.28
N THR A 47 -10.00 -2.42 -9.55
CA THR A 47 -10.20 -2.37 -8.09
C THR A 47 -11.48 -1.66 -7.65
N GLY A 48 -12.08 -0.86 -8.53
CA GLY A 48 -13.22 0.00 -8.20
C GLY A 48 -12.88 1.21 -7.33
N PHE A 49 -11.60 1.47 -7.04
CA PHE A 49 -11.18 2.65 -6.28
C PHE A 49 -11.30 3.94 -7.10
N SER A 50 -11.59 5.04 -6.43
CA SER A 50 -11.71 6.36 -7.07
C SER A 50 -10.37 6.93 -7.52
N GLY A 51 -9.26 6.51 -6.92
CA GLY A 51 -7.91 6.97 -7.26
C GLY A 51 -6.83 5.92 -7.01
N VAL A 52 -5.72 6.03 -7.72
CA VAL A 52 -4.54 5.18 -7.59
C VAL A 52 -3.29 6.06 -7.64
N SER A 53 -2.35 5.78 -6.76
CA SER A 53 -1.01 6.38 -6.78
C SER A 53 0.03 5.34 -7.17
N LEU A 54 0.96 5.71 -8.05
CA LEU A 54 2.12 4.90 -8.45
C LEU A 54 3.40 5.37 -7.73
N GLN A 55 3.31 6.28 -6.76
CA GLN A 55 4.46 6.83 -6.04
C GLN A 55 5.16 5.83 -5.11
N PRO A 56 4.47 4.95 -4.36
CA PRO A 56 5.15 3.98 -3.52
C PRO A 56 6.04 3.04 -4.34
N ASN A 57 7.31 2.88 -3.90
CA ASN A 57 8.30 2.08 -4.61
C ASN A 57 8.28 0.59 -4.25
N ALA A 58 7.55 0.23 -3.20
CA ALA A 58 7.44 -1.15 -2.72
C ALA A 58 6.11 -1.37 -2.00
N GLY A 59 5.73 -2.65 -1.80
CA GLY A 59 4.52 -3.02 -1.06
C GLY A 59 4.48 -2.43 0.34
N ALA A 60 5.58 -2.52 1.09
CA ALA A 60 5.69 -1.93 2.43
C ALA A 60 5.49 -0.40 2.45
N GLN A 61 5.96 0.30 1.43
CA GLN A 61 5.73 1.75 1.30
C GLN A 61 4.26 2.05 0.94
N GLY A 62 3.62 1.19 0.16
CA GLY A 62 2.18 1.28 -0.12
C GLY A 62 1.34 1.07 1.14
N GLU A 63 1.68 0.09 1.97
CA GLU A 63 1.04 -0.12 3.28
C GLU A 63 1.18 1.12 4.17
N TYR A 64 2.40 1.62 4.32
CA TYR A 64 2.68 2.81 5.12
C TYR A 64 1.91 4.02 4.61
N ALA A 65 1.93 4.29 3.31
CA ALA A 65 1.21 5.40 2.70
C ALA A 65 -0.32 5.26 2.93
N GLY A 66 -0.88 4.07 2.76
CA GLY A 66 -2.29 3.79 3.03
C GLY A 66 -2.68 4.05 4.48
N LEU A 67 -1.88 3.56 5.43
CA LEU A 67 -2.11 3.79 6.86
C LEU A 67 -1.96 5.27 7.26
N MET A 68 -1.03 6.01 6.64
CA MET A 68 -0.91 7.46 6.80
C MET A 68 -2.18 8.18 6.36
N VAL A 69 -2.75 7.80 5.22
CA VAL A 69 -4.01 8.36 4.73
C VAL A 69 -5.15 8.06 5.69
N ILE A 70 -5.28 6.80 6.17
CA ILE A 70 -6.30 6.40 7.14
C ILE A 70 -6.14 7.20 8.45
N ARG A 71 -4.92 7.32 8.95
CA ARG A 71 -4.63 8.09 10.17
C ARG A 71 -5.00 9.56 10.00
N LYS A 72 -4.62 10.17 8.89
CA LYS A 72 -4.96 11.56 8.56
C LYS A 72 -6.47 11.77 8.44
N TYR A 73 -7.16 10.83 7.79
CA TYR A 73 -8.63 10.86 7.67
C TYR A 73 -9.32 10.95 9.03
N HIS A 74 -8.88 10.16 10.02
CA HIS A 74 -9.44 10.20 11.35
C HIS A 74 -9.07 11.48 12.10
N LEU A 75 -7.85 11.96 11.98
CA LEU A 75 -7.40 13.20 12.59
C LEU A 75 -8.21 14.42 12.10
N ASP A 76 -8.51 14.48 10.80
CA ASP A 76 -9.26 15.58 10.19
C ASP A 76 -10.76 15.58 10.58
N ARG A 77 -11.22 14.53 11.26
CA ARG A 77 -12.58 14.38 11.77
C ARG A 77 -12.68 14.47 13.29
N ASP A 78 -11.62 14.92 13.94
CA ASP A 78 -11.52 14.95 15.40
C ASP A 78 -11.67 13.56 16.06
N GLU A 79 -11.38 12.50 15.29
CA GLU A 79 -11.41 11.10 15.73
C GLU A 79 -9.99 10.58 16.07
N ALA A 80 -9.17 11.40 16.73
CA ALA A 80 -7.78 11.03 17.05
C ALA A 80 -7.65 9.77 17.92
N ASN A 81 -8.70 9.43 18.67
CA ASN A 81 -8.81 8.21 19.48
C ASN A 81 -8.90 6.93 18.64
N ARG A 82 -9.30 7.02 17.36
CA ARG A 82 -9.29 5.88 16.42
C ARG A 82 -7.88 5.61 15.90
N ASN A 83 -7.03 5.12 16.77
CA ASN A 83 -5.60 4.94 16.54
C ASN A 83 -5.12 3.50 16.75
N ILE A 84 -6.04 2.54 16.85
CA ILE A 84 -5.70 1.14 17.03
C ILE A 84 -5.75 0.41 15.70
N CYS A 85 -4.73 -0.41 15.46
CA CYS A 85 -4.65 -1.30 14.31
C CYS A 85 -4.66 -2.76 14.82
N LEU A 86 -5.72 -3.49 14.49
CA LEU A 86 -5.83 -4.91 14.80
C LEU A 86 -5.04 -5.72 13.77
N ILE A 87 -4.10 -6.51 14.24
CA ILE A 87 -3.19 -7.30 13.39
C ILE A 87 -3.30 -8.77 13.76
N PRO A 88 -3.68 -9.67 12.84
CA PRO A 88 -3.68 -11.10 13.13
C PRO A 88 -2.26 -11.60 13.39
N SER A 89 -2.12 -12.57 14.31
CA SER A 89 -0.81 -13.14 14.69
C SER A 89 -0.09 -13.80 13.52
N SER A 90 -0.80 -14.16 12.46
CA SER A 90 -0.26 -14.71 11.21
C SER A 90 0.22 -13.64 10.21
N ALA A 91 0.03 -12.36 10.50
CA ALA A 91 0.40 -11.28 9.58
C ALA A 91 1.92 -11.20 9.37
N HIS A 92 2.30 -10.75 8.19
CA HIS A 92 3.71 -10.45 7.90
C HIS A 92 4.21 -9.30 8.80
N GLY A 93 5.49 -9.35 9.21
CA GLY A 93 6.07 -8.38 10.13
C GLY A 93 6.03 -6.91 9.64
N THR A 94 5.87 -6.66 8.35
CA THR A 94 5.69 -5.30 7.81
C THR A 94 4.37 -4.66 8.24
N ASN A 95 3.32 -5.44 8.45
CA ASN A 95 2.01 -4.90 8.82
C ASN A 95 2.04 -4.17 10.18
N PRO A 96 2.47 -4.81 11.29
CA PRO A 96 2.60 -4.11 12.56
C PRO A 96 3.64 -2.99 12.51
N ALA A 97 4.74 -3.16 11.77
CA ALA A 97 5.76 -2.13 11.64
C ALA A 97 5.21 -0.86 10.97
N SER A 98 4.50 -1.00 9.85
CA SER A 98 3.86 0.12 9.16
C SER A 98 2.82 0.81 10.04
N ALA A 99 2.02 0.06 10.80
CA ALA A 99 1.05 0.62 11.74
C ALA A 99 1.73 1.46 12.83
N GLN A 100 2.79 0.95 13.44
CA GLN A 100 3.55 1.68 14.46
C GLN A 100 4.20 2.95 13.91
N MET A 101 4.78 2.89 12.71
CA MET A 101 5.40 4.04 12.05
C MET A 101 4.40 5.19 11.79
N THR A 102 3.13 4.87 11.60
CA THR A 102 2.06 5.87 11.43
C THR A 102 1.47 6.38 12.75
N GLY A 103 2.03 5.96 13.89
CA GLY A 103 1.56 6.33 15.22
C GLY A 103 0.31 5.60 15.67
N MET A 104 -0.04 4.48 15.02
CA MET A 104 -1.11 3.62 15.48
C MET A 104 -0.61 2.63 16.54
N LYS A 105 -1.47 2.27 17.47
CA LYS A 105 -1.22 1.22 18.46
C LYS A 105 -1.59 -0.14 17.85
N VAL A 106 -0.65 -1.06 17.89
CA VAL A 106 -0.89 -2.43 17.40
C VAL A 106 -1.52 -3.27 18.51
N VAL A 107 -2.63 -3.91 18.20
CA VAL A 107 -3.24 -4.95 19.04
C VAL A 107 -3.23 -6.24 18.23
N VAL A 108 -2.56 -7.26 18.74
CA VAL A 108 -2.46 -8.56 18.08
C VAL A 108 -3.72 -9.36 18.38
N VAL A 109 -4.30 -9.93 17.34
CA VAL A 109 -5.44 -10.86 17.41
C VAL A 109 -4.92 -12.27 17.09
N ASN A 110 -5.23 -13.23 17.92
CA ASN A 110 -4.79 -14.61 17.72
C ASN A 110 -5.44 -15.24 16.49
N CYS A 111 -4.76 -16.25 15.95
CA CYS A 111 -5.31 -17.13 14.93
C CYS A 111 -5.61 -18.50 15.54
N ASP A 112 -6.60 -19.19 14.98
CA ASP A 112 -6.92 -20.56 15.30
C ASP A 112 -5.86 -21.53 14.72
N LYS A 113 -6.03 -22.84 14.96
CA LYS A 113 -5.10 -23.88 14.48
C LYS A 113 -5.08 -24.03 12.96
N GLU A 114 -6.07 -23.49 12.28
CA GLU A 114 -6.22 -23.52 10.82
C GLU A 114 -5.67 -22.26 10.16
N GLY A 115 -5.22 -21.29 10.97
CA GLY A 115 -4.66 -20.01 10.50
C GLY A 115 -5.70 -18.91 10.26
N ASN A 116 -6.96 -19.13 10.58
CA ASN A 116 -7.99 -18.10 10.52
C ASN A 116 -7.93 -17.21 11.76
N VAL A 117 -8.41 -15.99 11.65
CA VAL A 117 -8.52 -15.09 12.81
C VAL A 117 -9.48 -15.69 13.84
N ASP A 118 -9.04 -15.81 15.10
CA ASP A 118 -9.89 -16.21 16.20
C ASP A 118 -10.96 -15.13 16.46
N PHE A 119 -12.20 -15.48 16.14
CA PHE A 119 -13.31 -14.55 16.21
C PHE A 119 -13.68 -14.17 17.66
N ASN A 120 -13.42 -15.04 18.63
CA ASN A 120 -13.67 -14.73 20.03
C ASN A 120 -12.62 -13.73 20.56
N ASP A 121 -11.36 -13.96 20.23
CA ASP A 121 -10.27 -13.04 20.59
C ASP A 121 -10.46 -11.67 19.91
N LEU A 122 -10.87 -11.65 18.64
CA LEU A 122 -11.22 -10.42 17.93
C LEU A 122 -12.33 -9.64 18.64
N LYS A 123 -13.40 -10.31 19.06
CA LYS A 123 -14.49 -9.67 19.82
C LYS A 123 -14.02 -9.10 21.14
N LEU A 124 -13.20 -9.84 21.89
CA LEU A 124 -12.61 -9.36 23.13
C LEU A 124 -11.73 -8.14 22.90
N SER A 125 -10.90 -8.15 21.87
CA SER A 125 -10.08 -6.99 21.49
C SER A 125 -10.94 -5.74 21.20
N LEU A 126 -12.05 -5.91 20.49
CA LEU A 126 -12.98 -4.79 20.20
C LEU A 126 -13.69 -4.24 21.43
N ILE A 127 -13.92 -5.04 22.46
CA ILE A 127 -14.54 -4.58 23.72
C ILE A 127 -13.57 -3.73 24.56
N HIS A 128 -12.27 -4.01 24.46
CA HIS A 128 -11.23 -3.34 25.24
C HIS A 128 -10.57 -2.14 24.52
N ILE A 129 -11.00 -1.85 23.31
CA ILE A 129 -10.63 -0.67 22.55
C ILE A 129 -11.61 0.47 22.80
#